data_3f3f967669460bdce59d09e8a2b17829
#
_entry.id   3f3f967669460bdce59d09e8a2b17829
#
_cell.length_a   1.000
_cell.length_b   1.000
_cell.length_c   1.000
_cell.angle_alpha   90.00
_cell.angle_beta   90.00
_cell.angle_gamma   90.00
#
_symmetry.space_group_name_H-M   'P 1'
#
loop_
_entity.id
_entity.type
_entity.pdbx_description
1 polymer ?
#
loop_
_entity_poly.entity_id
_entity_poly.type
_entity_poly.pdbx_seq_one_letter_code
_entity_poly.pdbx_strand_id
1 'polypeptide(L)'
;MKRCVLGIDGGGTKTVCVLATSDGKVIGRGSGGPANPNLVSAPEIKEALQKAILEVIRNLPELQIEAVCAGIAGVGASEEKQAAMRNVIWQILSTPPFYNTLRKGFNPTKNIEVVSDVVIALVAGAGERHGIVAISGTGSVVYGETVKGQKIKVGGWGYHLDEGSGYEIGRMALKEILKAYDVSGETTPLAQKVLNVWNLSSVRDVVNYIYQKTTKPTDIANLAKIVNSAAGAGDEASKEILRKAASDLYSDISAVAKQIDFGKEGAALVLSGGVLTNVEIVREIIVEKVRVELPAIKSIQLCREPVKGAVVLALKNSTL
;
A
#
# COMPACT_ATOMS: atom_id res chain seq x y z
N MET A 1 17.19 -9.67 -28.17
CA MET A 1 16.90 -9.23 -26.77
C MET A 1 15.44 -8.82 -26.64
N LYS A 2 14.75 -9.29 -25.63
CA LYS A 2 13.33 -8.97 -25.37
C LYS A 2 13.21 -7.63 -24.66
N ARG A 3 12.49 -6.67 -25.27
CA ARG A 3 12.32 -5.32 -24.70
C ARG A 3 11.30 -5.36 -23.57
N CYS A 4 11.66 -4.78 -22.42
CA CYS A 4 10.89 -4.89 -21.18
C CYS A 4 10.92 -3.57 -20.39
N VAL A 5 9.99 -3.47 -19.44
CA VAL A 5 9.97 -2.42 -18.42
C VAL A 5 9.97 -3.03 -17.03
N LEU A 6 10.51 -2.31 -16.07
CA LEU A 6 10.59 -2.72 -14.67
C LEU A 6 9.68 -1.87 -13.81
N GLY A 7 8.71 -2.50 -13.15
CA GLY A 7 7.85 -1.87 -12.14
C GLY A 7 8.30 -2.27 -10.73
N ILE A 8 8.34 -1.31 -9.81
CA ILE A 8 8.73 -1.51 -8.41
C ILE A 8 7.65 -0.90 -7.49
N ASP A 9 7.23 -1.67 -6.48
CA ASP A 9 6.38 -1.23 -5.37
C ASP A 9 7.16 -1.43 -4.07
N GLY A 10 7.69 -0.35 -3.50
CA GLY A 10 8.50 -0.34 -2.29
C GLY A 10 7.72 0.17 -1.09
N GLY A 11 7.25 -0.74 -0.26
CA GLY A 11 6.44 -0.43 0.92
C GLY A 11 7.23 -0.40 2.23
N GLY A 12 6.51 -0.20 3.33
CA GLY A 12 7.07 -0.24 4.69
C GLY A 12 7.42 -1.63 5.22
N THR A 13 6.97 -2.69 4.55
CA THR A 13 7.14 -4.08 5.01
C THR A 13 7.88 -4.94 3.98
N LYS A 14 7.65 -4.69 2.71
CA LYS A 14 8.21 -5.45 1.60
C LYS A 14 8.36 -4.58 0.36
N THR A 15 9.23 -5.03 -0.55
CA THR A 15 9.33 -4.52 -1.91
C THR A 15 8.90 -5.63 -2.88
N VAL A 16 8.13 -5.25 -3.90
CA VAL A 16 7.77 -6.14 -5.03
C VAL A 16 8.32 -5.53 -6.31
N CYS A 17 8.98 -6.36 -7.11
CA CYS A 17 9.52 -5.97 -8.41
C CYS A 17 8.90 -6.85 -9.50
N VAL A 18 8.52 -6.25 -10.63
CA VAL A 18 7.88 -6.95 -11.75
C VAL A 18 8.53 -6.49 -13.05
N LEU A 19 8.92 -7.46 -13.88
CA LEU A 19 9.36 -7.24 -15.25
C LEU A 19 8.21 -7.57 -16.20
N ALA A 20 7.90 -6.64 -17.09
CA ALA A 20 6.86 -6.83 -18.10
C ALA A 20 7.38 -6.52 -19.51
N THR A 21 6.83 -7.16 -20.50
CA THR A 21 7.07 -6.90 -21.93
C THR A 21 6.34 -5.63 -22.38
N SER A 22 6.61 -5.18 -23.59
CA SER A 22 6.00 -3.97 -24.20
C SER A 22 4.47 -4.00 -24.28
N ASP A 23 3.87 -5.19 -24.33
CA ASP A 23 2.42 -5.40 -24.28
C ASP A 23 1.88 -5.51 -22.83
N GLY A 24 2.71 -5.26 -21.81
CA GLY A 24 2.34 -5.30 -20.40
C GLY A 24 2.28 -6.70 -19.78
N LYS A 25 2.64 -7.76 -20.50
CA LYS A 25 2.66 -9.12 -19.97
C LYS A 25 3.79 -9.28 -18.97
N VAL A 26 3.46 -9.66 -17.73
CA VAL A 26 4.43 -9.97 -16.69
C VAL A 26 5.20 -11.24 -17.03
N ILE A 27 6.53 -11.16 -17.02
CA ILE A 27 7.45 -12.26 -17.31
C ILE A 27 8.42 -12.60 -16.19
N GLY A 28 8.51 -11.74 -15.17
CA GLY A 28 9.32 -11.98 -13.98
C GLY A 28 8.75 -11.24 -12.77
N ARG A 29 8.93 -11.82 -11.59
CA ARG A 29 8.55 -11.23 -10.31
C ARG A 29 9.64 -11.50 -9.29
N GLY A 30 9.93 -10.53 -8.45
CA GLY A 30 10.87 -10.64 -7.36
C GLY A 30 10.40 -9.86 -6.13
N SER A 31 10.98 -10.18 -4.98
CA SER A 31 10.62 -9.59 -3.70
C SER A 31 11.85 -9.27 -2.85
N GLY A 32 11.72 -8.22 -2.03
CA GLY A 32 12.74 -7.80 -1.08
C GLY A 32 12.14 -7.30 0.24
N GLY A 33 12.99 -6.87 1.13
CA GLY A 33 12.62 -6.23 2.40
C GLY A 33 11.91 -4.88 2.20
N PRO A 34 11.71 -4.11 3.29
CA PRO A 34 11.13 -2.78 3.24
C PRO A 34 12.00 -1.79 2.47
N ALA A 35 11.37 -0.81 1.82
CA ALA A 35 12.06 0.26 1.09
C ALA A 35 11.52 1.66 1.42
N ASN A 36 10.80 1.83 2.54
CA ASN A 36 10.33 3.13 2.98
C ASN A 36 11.45 3.90 3.70
N PRO A 37 11.95 5.04 3.15
CA PRO A 37 13.06 5.79 3.73
C PRO A 37 12.77 6.46 5.09
N ASN A 38 11.52 6.46 5.52
CA ASN A 38 11.17 6.93 6.87
C ASN A 38 11.27 5.81 7.92
N LEU A 39 11.45 4.55 7.51
CA LEU A 39 11.44 3.38 8.41
C LEU A 39 12.75 2.61 8.42
N VAL A 40 13.49 2.62 7.31
CA VAL A 40 14.74 1.86 7.15
C VAL A 40 15.83 2.71 6.53
N SER A 41 17.09 2.35 6.78
CA SER A 41 18.27 3.06 6.29
C SER A 41 18.49 2.90 4.77
N ALA A 42 19.25 3.81 4.17
CA ALA A 42 19.59 3.74 2.76
C ALA A 42 20.31 2.44 2.34
N PRO A 43 21.24 1.87 3.12
CA PRO A 43 21.82 0.55 2.84
C PRO A 43 20.78 -0.57 2.81
N GLU A 44 19.84 -0.61 3.77
CA GLU A 44 18.77 -1.62 3.82
C GLU A 44 17.82 -1.50 2.62
N ILE A 45 17.48 -0.26 2.22
CA ILE A 45 16.68 -0.01 1.00
C ILE A 45 17.42 -0.55 -0.23
N LYS A 46 18.71 -0.25 -0.35
CA LYS A 46 19.53 -0.72 -1.48
C LYS A 46 19.56 -2.24 -1.55
N GLU A 47 19.76 -2.91 -0.43
CA GLU A 47 19.76 -4.38 -0.34
C GLU A 47 18.39 -4.95 -0.74
N ALA A 48 17.30 -4.39 -0.22
CA ALA A 48 15.93 -4.82 -0.52
C ALA A 48 15.60 -4.70 -2.02
N LEU A 49 15.93 -3.57 -2.63
CA LEU A 49 15.75 -3.32 -4.06
C LEU A 49 16.63 -4.22 -4.91
N GLN A 50 17.92 -4.35 -4.55
CA GLN A 50 18.86 -5.20 -5.28
C GLN A 50 18.43 -6.66 -5.29
N LYS A 51 17.98 -7.18 -4.13
CA LYS A 51 17.43 -8.54 -4.02
C LYS A 51 16.22 -8.72 -4.91
N ALA A 52 15.24 -7.80 -4.84
CA ALA A 52 14.02 -7.89 -5.63
C ALA A 52 14.29 -7.84 -7.14
N ILE A 53 15.18 -6.95 -7.59
CA ILE A 53 15.56 -6.82 -9.01
C ILE A 53 16.34 -8.06 -9.48
N LEU A 54 17.28 -8.56 -8.68
CA LEU A 54 18.08 -9.74 -9.02
C LEU A 54 17.18 -10.98 -9.21
N GLU A 55 16.20 -11.17 -8.32
CA GLU A 55 15.26 -12.29 -8.43
C GLU A 55 14.47 -12.24 -9.75
N VAL A 56 14.09 -11.04 -10.20
CA VAL A 56 13.36 -10.84 -11.45
C VAL A 56 14.19 -11.23 -12.68
N ILE A 57 15.48 -10.85 -12.73
CA ILE A 57 16.29 -11.02 -13.94
C ILE A 57 17.06 -12.34 -14.00
N ARG A 58 17.22 -13.04 -12.86
CA ARG A 58 18.13 -14.18 -12.68
C ARG A 58 17.98 -15.29 -13.72
N ASN A 59 16.75 -15.53 -14.21
CA ASN A 59 16.43 -16.64 -15.10
C ASN A 59 15.97 -16.17 -16.50
N LEU A 60 16.22 -14.91 -16.83
CA LEU A 60 15.77 -14.31 -18.09
C LEU A 60 16.97 -13.87 -18.92
N PRO A 61 17.51 -14.76 -19.80
CA PRO A 61 18.55 -14.38 -20.73
C PRO A 61 18.01 -13.40 -21.80
N GLU A 62 18.86 -12.53 -22.29
CA GLU A 62 18.60 -11.64 -23.44
C GLU A 62 17.45 -10.64 -23.27
N LEU A 63 17.29 -10.08 -22.10
CA LEU A 63 16.34 -8.99 -21.86
C LEU A 63 16.99 -7.61 -22.03
N GLN A 64 16.16 -6.60 -22.33
CA GLN A 64 16.57 -5.21 -22.45
C GLN A 64 15.55 -4.32 -21.73
N ILE A 65 15.96 -3.69 -20.63
CA ILE A 65 15.13 -2.78 -19.84
C ILE A 65 15.14 -1.40 -20.50
N GLU A 66 13.98 -0.95 -20.92
CA GLU A 66 13.75 0.34 -21.57
C GLU A 66 13.46 1.46 -20.57
N ALA A 67 12.69 1.17 -19.55
CA ALA A 67 12.31 2.11 -18.50
C ALA A 67 12.01 1.41 -17.18
N VAL A 68 12.09 2.18 -16.10
CA VAL A 68 11.78 1.76 -14.73
C VAL A 68 10.82 2.76 -14.11
N CYS A 69 9.79 2.28 -13.43
CA CYS A 69 9.00 3.10 -12.52
C CYS A 69 8.98 2.47 -11.14
N ALA A 70 9.24 3.27 -10.11
CA ALA A 70 9.22 2.86 -8.72
C ALA A 70 8.23 3.70 -7.91
N GLY A 71 7.19 3.06 -7.39
CA GLY A 71 6.33 3.63 -6.37
C GLY A 71 6.88 3.31 -4.99
N ILE A 72 7.30 4.33 -4.25
CA ILE A 72 7.98 4.15 -2.97
C ILE A 72 7.19 4.85 -1.87
N ALA A 73 6.79 4.10 -0.85
CA ALA A 73 6.19 4.65 0.34
C ALA A 73 7.17 5.62 1.05
N GLY A 74 6.65 6.72 1.57
CA GLY A 74 7.46 7.69 2.31
C GLY A 74 8.21 8.72 1.48
N VAL A 75 8.28 8.60 0.15
CA VAL A 75 8.88 9.66 -0.70
C VAL A 75 7.92 10.83 -0.93
N GLY A 76 6.62 10.57 -0.95
CA GLY A 76 5.59 11.59 -1.16
C GLY A 76 5.82 12.43 -2.43
N ALA A 77 5.59 13.75 -2.32
CA ALA A 77 5.84 14.73 -3.38
C ALA A 77 7.25 15.36 -3.31
N SER A 78 8.15 14.90 -2.42
CA SER A 78 9.49 15.45 -2.27
C SER A 78 10.38 15.08 -3.46
N GLU A 79 10.72 16.04 -4.28
CA GLU A 79 11.66 15.87 -5.41
C GLU A 79 13.02 15.37 -4.94
N GLU A 80 13.50 15.85 -3.79
CA GLU A 80 14.75 15.42 -3.19
C GLU A 80 14.74 13.92 -2.85
N LYS A 81 13.69 13.44 -2.16
CA LYS A 81 13.55 12.01 -1.84
C LYS A 81 13.39 11.15 -3.08
N GLN A 82 12.66 11.64 -4.09
CA GLN A 82 12.49 10.94 -5.36
C GLN A 82 13.83 10.86 -6.11
N ALA A 83 14.61 11.94 -6.15
CA ALA A 83 15.93 11.96 -6.76
C ALA A 83 16.92 11.05 -6.02
N ALA A 84 16.92 11.07 -4.69
CA ALA A 84 17.73 10.16 -3.88
C ALA A 84 17.42 8.69 -4.19
N MET A 85 16.14 8.33 -4.25
CA MET A 85 15.72 6.97 -4.57
C MET A 85 16.04 6.58 -6.01
N ARG A 86 15.91 7.51 -6.98
CA ARG A 86 16.36 7.30 -8.36
C ARG A 86 17.85 6.97 -8.42
N ASN A 87 18.67 7.68 -7.63
CA ASN A 87 20.10 7.42 -7.55
C ASN A 87 20.41 6.04 -6.96
N VAL A 88 19.67 5.60 -5.94
CA VAL A 88 19.83 4.24 -5.38
C VAL A 88 19.51 3.18 -6.44
N ILE A 89 18.39 3.32 -7.17
CA ILE A 89 18.00 2.42 -8.25
C ILE A 89 19.07 2.42 -9.36
N TRP A 90 19.57 3.60 -9.74
CA TRP A 90 20.62 3.71 -10.75
C TRP A 90 21.93 3.04 -10.31
N GLN A 91 22.37 3.23 -9.07
CA GLN A 91 23.55 2.55 -8.52
C GLN A 91 23.42 1.03 -8.61
N ILE A 92 22.25 0.46 -8.42
CA ILE A 92 22.02 -0.98 -8.59
C ILE A 92 22.13 -1.35 -10.08
N LEU A 93 21.35 -0.69 -10.92
CA LEU A 93 21.24 -1.03 -12.33
C LEU A 93 22.54 -0.79 -13.14
N SER A 94 23.39 0.13 -12.71
CA SER A 94 24.66 0.44 -13.36
C SER A 94 25.81 -0.53 -13.01
N THR A 95 25.56 -1.55 -12.19
CA THR A 95 26.56 -2.56 -11.82
C THR A 95 26.18 -3.95 -12.38
N PRO A 96 27.19 -4.85 -12.63
CA PRO A 96 26.90 -6.22 -12.98
C PRO A 96 26.10 -6.98 -11.88
N PRO A 97 25.19 -7.87 -12.24
CA PRO A 97 24.85 -8.30 -13.60
C PRO A 97 23.83 -7.40 -14.31
N PHE A 98 23.30 -6.37 -13.66
CA PHE A 98 22.18 -5.56 -14.13
C PHE A 98 22.52 -4.69 -15.33
N TYR A 99 23.74 -4.13 -15.38
CA TYR A 99 24.16 -3.21 -16.45
C TYR A 99 23.93 -3.78 -17.85
N ASN A 100 24.20 -5.05 -18.04
CA ASN A 100 24.05 -5.73 -19.33
C ASN A 100 22.59 -5.91 -19.77
N THR A 101 21.64 -5.66 -18.85
CA THR A 101 20.21 -5.74 -19.14
C THR A 101 19.62 -4.39 -19.55
N LEU A 102 20.38 -3.30 -19.49
CA LEU A 102 19.90 -1.99 -19.87
C LEU A 102 19.98 -1.76 -21.37
N ARG A 103 19.02 -1.03 -21.92
CA ARG A 103 19.09 -0.61 -23.32
C ARG A 103 20.31 0.31 -23.59
N LYS A 104 20.83 0.26 -24.78
CA LYS A 104 21.89 1.20 -25.21
C LYS A 104 21.38 2.64 -25.08
N GLY A 105 22.15 3.52 -24.44
CA GLY A 105 21.77 4.91 -24.19
C GLY A 105 20.72 5.09 -23.09
N PHE A 106 20.57 4.14 -22.17
CA PHE A 106 19.73 4.30 -21.00
C PHE A 106 20.17 5.51 -20.17
N ASN A 107 19.25 6.43 -19.90
CA ASN A 107 19.50 7.65 -19.14
C ASN A 107 18.66 7.62 -17.85
N PRO A 108 19.26 7.57 -16.65
CA PRO A 108 18.53 7.45 -15.41
C PRO A 108 17.54 8.60 -15.14
N THR A 109 17.84 9.81 -15.58
CA THR A 109 16.94 10.96 -15.39
C THR A 109 15.69 10.90 -16.28
N LYS A 110 15.75 10.19 -17.39
CA LYS A 110 14.63 10.03 -18.35
C LYS A 110 13.93 8.68 -18.21
N ASN A 111 14.69 7.63 -17.89
CA ASN A 111 14.18 6.26 -17.93
C ASN A 111 13.93 5.65 -16.56
N ILE A 112 14.22 6.38 -15.45
CA ILE A 112 13.82 5.97 -14.09
C ILE A 112 12.89 7.03 -13.52
N GLU A 113 11.62 6.69 -13.40
CA GLU A 113 10.64 7.48 -12.68
C GLU A 113 10.46 6.96 -11.26
N VAL A 114 10.50 7.85 -10.27
CA VAL A 114 10.16 7.53 -8.89
C VAL A 114 8.96 8.38 -8.47
N VAL A 115 7.94 7.73 -7.95
CA VAL A 115 6.70 8.35 -7.48
C VAL A 115 6.33 7.82 -6.09
N SER A 116 5.34 8.41 -5.46
CA SER A 116 4.76 7.82 -4.25
C SER A 116 4.00 6.52 -4.57
N ASP A 117 3.96 5.61 -3.62
CA ASP A 117 3.19 4.36 -3.67
C ASP A 117 1.70 4.57 -3.95
N VAL A 118 1.11 5.68 -3.48
CA VAL A 118 -0.29 6.03 -3.77
C VAL A 118 -0.54 6.24 -5.27
N VAL A 119 0.45 6.79 -6.00
CA VAL A 119 0.33 7.05 -7.44
C VAL A 119 0.28 5.74 -8.23
N ILE A 120 1.15 4.79 -7.92
CA ILE A 120 1.12 3.49 -8.60
C ILE A 120 -0.15 2.69 -8.25
N ALA A 121 -0.66 2.81 -7.02
CA ALA A 121 -1.91 2.18 -6.62
C ALA A 121 -3.11 2.79 -7.37
N LEU A 122 -3.16 4.12 -7.53
CA LEU A 122 -4.17 4.80 -8.34
C LEU A 122 -4.12 4.31 -9.79
N VAL A 123 -2.94 4.35 -10.42
CA VAL A 123 -2.76 3.94 -11.82
C VAL A 123 -3.06 2.45 -12.02
N ALA A 124 -2.78 1.59 -11.04
CA ALA A 124 -3.10 0.17 -11.14
C ALA A 124 -4.61 -0.10 -11.21
N GLY A 125 -5.42 0.71 -10.54
CA GLY A 125 -6.88 0.58 -10.55
C GLY A 125 -7.56 1.41 -11.61
N ALA A 126 -7.17 2.68 -11.79
CA ALA A 126 -7.80 3.62 -12.72
C ALA A 126 -7.21 3.57 -14.15
N GLY A 127 -6.03 2.99 -14.34
CA GLY A 127 -5.31 3.00 -15.64
C GLY A 127 -4.52 4.28 -15.91
N GLU A 128 -4.77 5.35 -15.15
CA GLU A 128 -4.17 6.66 -15.32
C GLU A 128 -4.06 7.44 -14.01
N ARG A 129 -3.41 8.60 -14.04
CA ARG A 129 -3.32 9.52 -12.89
C ARG A 129 -4.54 10.44 -12.81
N HIS A 130 -5.74 9.84 -12.84
CA HIS A 130 -7.01 10.55 -12.70
C HIS A 130 -7.96 9.74 -11.87
N GLY A 131 -8.30 10.24 -10.68
CA GLY A 131 -9.18 9.55 -9.75
C GLY A 131 -8.77 9.71 -8.29
N ILE A 132 -9.36 8.90 -7.45
CA ILE A 132 -9.06 8.81 -6.03
C ILE A 132 -8.55 7.41 -5.71
N VAL A 133 -7.53 7.30 -4.88
CA VAL A 133 -7.13 6.03 -4.26
C VAL A 133 -7.22 6.16 -2.74
N ALA A 134 -7.87 5.20 -2.12
CA ALA A 134 -7.85 4.99 -0.67
C ALA A 134 -7.02 3.74 -0.36
N ILE A 135 -5.99 3.90 0.44
CA ILE A 135 -5.14 2.80 0.89
C ILE A 135 -5.35 2.65 2.39
N SER A 136 -5.71 1.45 2.84
CA SER A 136 -5.71 1.08 4.24
C SER A 136 -4.98 -0.24 4.44
N GLY A 137 -3.81 -0.13 5.05
CA GLY A 137 -2.91 -1.22 5.44
C GLY A 137 -2.53 -1.09 6.90
N THR A 138 -1.24 -1.05 7.24
CA THR A 138 -0.77 -0.72 8.59
C THR A 138 -1.16 0.70 8.97
N GLY A 139 -0.97 1.69 8.09
CA GLY A 139 -1.54 3.04 8.14
C GLY A 139 -2.61 3.21 7.08
N SER A 140 -3.15 4.43 6.94
CA SER A 140 -4.13 4.77 5.90
C SER A 140 -3.81 6.09 5.23
N VAL A 141 -4.24 6.25 3.99
CA VAL A 141 -4.11 7.49 3.21
C VAL A 141 -5.14 7.50 2.09
N VAL A 142 -5.70 8.67 1.82
CA VAL A 142 -6.51 8.93 0.63
C VAL A 142 -5.82 10.00 -0.22
N TYR A 143 -5.71 9.71 -1.51
CA TYR A 143 -5.07 10.58 -2.48
C TYR A 143 -5.92 10.74 -3.72
N GLY A 144 -6.06 11.97 -4.20
CA GLY A 144 -6.74 12.30 -5.45
C GLY A 144 -5.81 13.05 -6.39
N GLU A 145 -5.89 12.74 -7.70
CA GLU A 145 -5.14 13.44 -8.76
C GLU A 145 -6.03 13.60 -9.99
N THR A 146 -5.93 14.76 -10.68
CA THR A 146 -6.63 15.02 -11.94
C THR A 146 -5.67 15.05 -13.11
N VAL A 147 -6.19 14.90 -14.33
CA VAL A 147 -5.42 15.09 -15.58
C VAL A 147 -4.77 16.47 -15.67
N LYS A 148 -5.31 17.47 -14.98
CA LYS A 148 -4.76 18.84 -14.91
C LYS A 148 -3.64 18.98 -13.87
N GLY A 149 -3.30 17.90 -13.15
CA GLY A 149 -2.24 17.89 -12.15
C GLY A 149 -2.63 18.44 -10.77
N GLN A 150 -3.92 18.72 -10.52
CA GLN A 150 -4.38 19.01 -9.15
C GLN A 150 -4.23 17.76 -8.30
N LYS A 151 -3.70 17.92 -7.07
CA LYS A 151 -3.42 16.82 -6.14
C LYS A 151 -3.92 17.17 -4.76
N ILE A 152 -4.62 16.24 -4.14
CA ILE A 152 -5.10 16.34 -2.74
C ILE A 152 -4.70 15.06 -2.02
N LYS A 153 -4.26 15.20 -0.78
CA LYS A 153 -3.95 14.07 0.10
C LYS A 153 -4.56 14.31 1.47
N VAL A 154 -5.25 13.31 2.01
CA VAL A 154 -5.78 13.25 3.37
C VAL A 154 -5.23 12.01 4.06
N GLY A 155 -4.81 12.11 5.32
CA GLY A 155 -4.13 11.04 6.04
C GLY A 155 -2.69 10.82 5.56
N GLY A 156 -2.14 9.64 5.84
CA GLY A 156 -0.74 9.28 5.53
C GLY A 156 0.27 10.03 6.40
N TRP A 157 -0.09 10.27 7.66
CA TRP A 157 0.78 10.86 8.69
C TRP A 157 1.56 9.79 9.47
N GLY A 158 1.19 8.55 9.28
CA GLY A 158 1.77 7.39 9.95
C GLY A 158 0.76 6.64 10.81
N TYR A 159 1.00 5.36 10.99
CA TYR A 159 0.05 4.40 11.59
C TYR A 159 -0.46 4.80 13.00
N HIS A 160 0.28 5.61 13.75
CA HIS A 160 -0.15 6.13 15.05
C HIS A 160 -1.27 7.15 14.96
N LEU A 161 -1.36 7.88 13.83
CA LEU A 161 -2.23 9.02 13.63
C LEU A 161 -3.31 8.77 12.58
N ASP A 162 -3.09 7.79 11.70
CA ASP A 162 -3.99 7.49 10.60
C ASP A 162 -5.21 6.70 11.10
N GLU A 163 -6.41 7.25 10.94
CA GLU A 163 -7.67 6.60 11.28
C GLU A 163 -8.10 5.60 10.20
N GLY A 164 -8.94 4.61 10.56
CA GLY A 164 -9.43 3.58 9.64
C GLY A 164 -8.36 2.62 9.13
N SER A 165 -7.16 2.68 9.69
CA SER A 165 -6.04 1.78 9.37
C SER A 165 -6.15 0.44 10.11
N GLY A 166 -5.40 -0.57 9.65
CA GLY A 166 -5.31 -1.85 10.35
C GLY A 166 -4.74 -1.71 11.76
N TYR A 167 -3.78 -0.81 11.95
CA TYR A 167 -3.24 -0.52 13.29
C TYR A 167 -4.31 0.08 14.21
N GLU A 168 -5.10 1.02 13.70
CA GLU A 168 -6.19 1.62 14.48
C GLU A 168 -7.27 0.59 14.83
N ILE A 169 -7.67 -0.27 13.88
CA ILE A 169 -8.60 -1.38 14.13
C ILE A 169 -8.04 -2.30 15.23
N GLY A 170 -6.76 -2.68 15.13
CA GLY A 170 -6.11 -3.51 16.14
C GLY A 170 -6.05 -2.84 17.51
N ARG A 171 -5.72 -1.54 17.55
CA ARG A 171 -5.69 -0.73 18.77
C ARG A 171 -7.06 -0.62 19.41
N MET A 172 -8.13 -0.42 18.63
CA MET A 172 -9.51 -0.41 19.13
C MET A 172 -9.90 -1.77 19.72
N ALA A 173 -9.53 -2.87 19.03
CA ALA A 173 -9.78 -4.22 19.52
C ALA A 173 -9.10 -4.48 20.87
N LEU A 174 -7.83 -4.10 21.01
CA LEU A 174 -7.09 -4.26 22.26
C LEU A 174 -7.71 -3.45 23.40
N LYS A 175 -8.13 -2.22 23.13
CA LYS A 175 -8.86 -1.40 24.12
C LYS A 175 -10.17 -2.06 24.57
N GLU A 176 -10.94 -2.59 23.62
CA GLU A 176 -12.22 -3.24 23.94
C GLU A 176 -12.02 -4.53 24.74
N ILE A 177 -11.01 -5.34 24.42
CA ILE A 177 -10.63 -6.53 25.17
C ILE A 177 -10.30 -6.20 26.63
N LEU A 178 -9.43 -5.20 26.82
CA LEU A 178 -9.02 -4.79 28.17
C LEU A 178 -10.17 -4.19 28.97
N LYS A 179 -10.99 -3.34 28.34
CA LYS A 179 -12.18 -2.76 28.98
C LYS A 179 -13.19 -3.84 29.41
N ALA A 180 -13.47 -4.81 28.54
CA ALA A 180 -14.39 -5.91 28.88
C ALA A 180 -13.84 -6.74 30.05
N TYR A 181 -12.55 -7.04 30.06
CA TYR A 181 -11.90 -7.75 31.15
C TYR A 181 -11.94 -6.98 32.47
N ASP A 182 -11.70 -5.68 32.46
CA ASP A 182 -11.76 -4.82 33.65
C ASP A 182 -13.17 -4.78 34.28
N VAL A 183 -14.22 -4.86 33.45
CA VAL A 183 -15.62 -4.81 33.90
C VAL A 183 -16.13 -6.16 34.41
N SER A 184 -15.89 -7.23 33.68
CA SER A 184 -16.48 -8.55 33.98
C SER A 184 -15.49 -9.55 34.58
N GLY A 185 -14.20 -9.33 34.42
CA GLY A 185 -13.17 -10.33 34.73
C GLY A 185 -13.13 -11.52 33.74
N GLU A 186 -13.99 -11.52 32.72
CA GLU A 186 -14.14 -12.63 31.80
C GLU A 186 -13.41 -12.36 30.47
N THR A 187 -13.04 -13.46 29.81
CA THR A 187 -12.42 -13.40 28.48
C THR A 187 -13.49 -13.43 27.40
N THR A 188 -13.60 -12.37 26.60
CA THR A 188 -14.56 -12.30 25.49
C THR A 188 -14.14 -13.18 24.31
N PRO A 189 -15.07 -13.54 23.37
CA PRO A 189 -14.72 -14.27 22.15
C PRO A 189 -13.63 -13.60 21.31
N LEU A 190 -13.66 -12.26 21.21
CA LEU A 190 -12.62 -11.48 20.55
C LEU A 190 -11.27 -11.63 21.28
N ALA A 191 -11.27 -11.53 22.61
CA ALA A 191 -10.06 -11.70 23.42
C ALA A 191 -9.47 -13.10 23.21
N GLN A 192 -10.29 -14.15 23.26
CA GLN A 192 -9.82 -15.52 23.04
C GLN A 192 -9.14 -15.71 21.70
N LYS A 193 -9.69 -15.13 20.62
CA LYS A 193 -9.07 -15.16 19.29
C LYS A 193 -7.70 -14.46 19.27
N VAL A 194 -7.57 -13.31 19.93
CA VAL A 194 -6.29 -12.56 20.02
C VAL A 194 -5.26 -13.35 20.82
N LEU A 195 -5.65 -13.89 21.99
CA LEU A 195 -4.78 -14.73 22.82
C LEU A 195 -4.23 -15.93 22.03
N ASN A 196 -5.10 -16.63 21.29
CA ASN A 196 -4.69 -17.77 20.47
C ASN A 196 -3.68 -17.39 19.39
N VAL A 197 -3.90 -16.27 18.68
CA VAL A 197 -3.00 -15.82 17.59
C VAL A 197 -1.65 -15.36 18.13
N TRP A 198 -1.63 -14.74 19.28
CA TRP A 198 -0.38 -14.27 19.92
C TRP A 198 0.24 -15.29 20.86
N ASN A 199 -0.39 -16.48 21.01
CA ASN A 199 0.02 -17.57 21.92
C ASN A 199 0.21 -17.07 23.36
N LEU A 200 -0.80 -16.33 23.86
CA LEU A 200 -0.84 -15.78 25.21
C LEU A 200 -1.77 -16.57 26.11
N SER A 201 -1.44 -16.65 27.40
CA SER A 201 -2.21 -17.43 28.38
C SER A 201 -3.33 -16.63 29.04
N SER A 202 -3.22 -15.31 29.09
CA SER A 202 -4.19 -14.45 29.76
C SER A 202 -4.33 -13.09 29.09
N VAL A 203 -5.44 -12.39 29.35
CA VAL A 203 -5.65 -11.00 28.88
C VAL A 203 -4.58 -10.06 29.43
N ARG A 204 -4.05 -10.31 30.62
CA ARG A 204 -2.96 -9.51 31.20
C ARG A 204 -1.66 -9.60 30.40
N ASP A 205 -1.41 -10.73 29.76
CA ASP A 205 -0.21 -10.91 28.92
C ASP A 205 -0.23 -10.06 27.65
N VAL A 206 -1.43 -9.63 27.21
CA VAL A 206 -1.58 -8.72 26.07
C VAL A 206 -0.82 -7.41 26.28
N VAL A 207 -0.87 -6.86 27.50
CA VAL A 207 -0.15 -5.62 27.84
C VAL A 207 1.36 -5.83 27.71
N ASN A 208 1.87 -6.93 28.30
CA ASN A 208 3.29 -7.28 28.22
C ASN A 208 3.75 -7.46 26.76
N TYR A 209 2.92 -8.11 25.93
CA TYR A 209 3.23 -8.32 24.53
C TYR A 209 3.34 -7.00 23.75
N ILE A 210 2.38 -6.06 23.95
CA ILE A 210 2.37 -4.77 23.23
C ILE A 210 3.62 -3.94 23.55
N TYR A 211 4.11 -3.99 24.79
CA TYR A 211 5.29 -3.22 25.23
C TYR A 211 6.63 -3.91 24.96
N GLN A 212 6.65 -5.10 24.35
CA GLN A 212 7.92 -5.72 23.93
C GLN A 212 8.54 -4.93 22.80
N LYS A 213 9.86 -4.75 22.83
CA LYS A 213 10.63 -4.09 21.75
C LYS A 213 10.54 -4.85 20.41
N THR A 214 10.20 -6.13 20.45
CA THR A 214 10.04 -6.99 19.27
C THR A 214 8.68 -6.85 18.59
N THR A 215 7.67 -6.32 19.29
CA THR A 215 6.33 -6.11 18.73
C THR A 215 6.37 -5.01 17.69
N LYS A 216 5.96 -5.35 16.47
CA LYS A 216 5.93 -4.44 15.33
C LYS A 216 4.54 -3.84 15.14
N PRO A 217 4.43 -2.65 14.55
CA PRO A 217 3.12 -2.07 14.17
C PRO A 217 2.26 -3.00 13.34
N THR A 218 2.90 -3.83 12.50
CA THR A 218 2.22 -4.83 11.68
C THR A 218 1.57 -5.94 12.49
N ASP A 219 2.08 -6.26 13.68
CA ASP A 219 1.50 -7.30 14.54
C ASP A 219 0.15 -6.83 15.09
N ILE A 220 0.09 -5.55 15.48
CA ILE A 220 -1.17 -4.90 15.91
C ILE A 220 -2.12 -4.74 14.71
N ALA A 221 -1.61 -4.27 13.56
CA ALA A 221 -2.42 -4.10 12.35
C ALA A 221 -3.04 -5.41 11.84
N ASN A 222 -2.36 -6.54 12.03
CA ASN A 222 -2.88 -7.86 11.65
C ASN A 222 -4.09 -8.30 12.48
N LEU A 223 -4.32 -7.69 13.65
CA LEU A 223 -5.53 -7.94 14.44
C LEU A 223 -6.81 -7.54 13.67
N ALA A 224 -6.73 -6.66 12.67
CA ALA A 224 -7.88 -6.34 11.81
C ALA A 224 -8.51 -7.59 11.19
N LYS A 225 -7.72 -8.62 10.86
CA LYS A 225 -8.22 -9.91 10.36
C LYS A 225 -8.97 -10.68 11.43
N ILE A 226 -8.51 -10.60 12.69
CA ILE A 226 -9.13 -11.26 13.83
C ILE A 226 -10.45 -10.57 14.17
N VAL A 227 -10.48 -9.23 14.17
CA VAL A 227 -11.69 -8.44 14.33
C VAL A 227 -12.71 -8.79 13.25
N ASN A 228 -12.29 -8.87 11.97
CA ASN A 228 -13.16 -9.28 10.87
C ASN A 228 -13.74 -10.69 11.08
N SER A 229 -12.91 -11.64 11.50
CA SER A 229 -13.34 -13.01 11.82
C SER A 229 -14.31 -13.06 13.00
N ALA A 230 -14.12 -12.24 14.03
CA ALA A 230 -15.02 -12.16 15.19
C ALA A 230 -16.35 -11.51 14.80
N ALA A 231 -16.32 -10.42 14.02
CA ALA A 231 -17.51 -9.75 13.50
C ALA A 231 -18.37 -10.70 12.64
N GLY A 232 -17.73 -11.50 11.78
CA GLY A 232 -18.40 -12.53 10.97
C GLY A 232 -19.02 -13.67 11.82
N ALA A 233 -18.50 -13.91 13.02
CA ALA A 233 -19.04 -14.84 14.00
C ALA A 233 -20.14 -14.23 14.92
N GLY A 234 -20.52 -12.96 14.66
CA GLY A 234 -21.60 -12.29 15.40
C GLY A 234 -21.15 -11.37 16.54
N ASP A 235 -19.84 -11.19 16.77
CA ASP A 235 -19.34 -10.31 17.82
C ASP A 235 -19.65 -8.83 17.52
N GLU A 236 -20.54 -8.23 18.32
CA GLU A 236 -21.02 -6.85 18.09
C GLU A 236 -19.92 -5.79 18.33
N ALA A 237 -19.04 -5.98 19.31
CA ALA A 237 -17.93 -5.08 19.54
C ALA A 237 -17.00 -5.02 18.32
N SER A 238 -16.71 -6.17 17.72
CA SER A 238 -15.93 -6.26 16.48
C SER A 238 -16.63 -5.59 15.30
N LYS A 239 -17.94 -5.74 15.15
CA LYS A 239 -18.72 -5.06 14.10
C LYS A 239 -18.65 -3.54 14.27
N GLU A 240 -18.77 -3.05 15.50
CA GLU A 240 -18.72 -1.61 15.77
C GLU A 240 -17.33 -1.02 15.47
N ILE A 241 -16.25 -1.74 15.81
CA ILE A 241 -14.89 -1.36 15.45
C ILE A 241 -14.75 -1.22 13.93
N LEU A 242 -15.28 -2.18 13.15
CA LEU A 242 -15.19 -2.13 11.70
C LEU A 242 -16.08 -1.04 11.08
N ARG A 243 -17.27 -0.77 11.64
CA ARG A 243 -18.13 0.35 11.23
C ARG A 243 -17.43 1.70 11.45
N LYS A 244 -16.78 1.86 12.61
CA LYS A 244 -16.01 3.08 12.92
C LYS A 244 -14.88 3.26 11.89
N ALA A 245 -14.06 2.24 11.66
CA ALA A 245 -12.98 2.29 10.68
C ALA A 245 -13.47 2.61 9.26
N ALA A 246 -14.60 2.05 8.85
CA ALA A 246 -15.23 2.35 7.56
C ALA A 246 -15.70 3.80 7.48
N SER A 247 -16.29 4.32 8.57
CA SER A 247 -16.76 5.71 8.63
C SER A 247 -15.60 6.71 8.54
N ASP A 248 -14.49 6.43 9.20
CA ASP A 248 -13.30 7.29 9.17
C ASP A 248 -12.68 7.33 7.77
N LEU A 249 -12.46 6.18 7.15
CA LEU A 249 -11.97 6.10 5.77
C LEU A 249 -12.92 6.77 4.77
N TYR A 250 -14.24 6.61 4.95
CA TYR A 250 -15.22 7.30 4.12
C TYR A 250 -15.13 8.82 4.29
N SER A 251 -14.93 9.32 5.50
CA SER A 251 -14.75 10.75 5.76
C SER A 251 -13.55 11.31 4.96
N ASP A 252 -12.43 10.61 4.97
CA ASP A 252 -11.24 10.99 4.21
C ASP A 252 -11.47 10.94 2.70
N ILE A 253 -12.15 9.90 2.19
CA ILE A 253 -12.55 9.79 0.77
C ILE A 253 -13.44 10.96 0.38
N SER A 254 -14.44 11.27 1.20
CA SER A 254 -15.36 12.39 0.99
C SER A 254 -14.63 13.74 1.01
N ALA A 255 -13.66 13.90 1.92
CA ALA A 255 -12.86 15.12 2.00
C ALA A 255 -12.04 15.35 0.73
N VAL A 256 -11.41 14.31 0.16
CA VAL A 256 -10.70 14.40 -1.11
C VAL A 256 -11.67 14.66 -2.26
N ALA A 257 -12.77 13.92 -2.34
CA ALA A 257 -13.75 14.04 -3.43
C ALA A 257 -14.41 15.42 -3.51
N LYS A 258 -14.57 16.11 -2.39
CA LYS A 258 -15.16 17.46 -2.31
C LYS A 258 -14.16 18.59 -2.62
N GLN A 259 -12.86 18.34 -2.46
CA GLN A 259 -11.81 19.36 -2.66
C GLN A 259 -11.22 19.35 -4.07
N ILE A 260 -11.54 18.35 -4.89
CA ILE A 260 -10.95 18.17 -6.22
C ILE A 260 -12.05 18.13 -7.30
N ASP A 261 -11.84 18.87 -8.38
CA ASP A 261 -12.78 18.90 -9.50
C ASP A 261 -12.37 17.88 -10.56
N PHE A 262 -13.12 16.78 -10.64
CA PHE A 262 -12.94 15.74 -11.65
C PHE A 262 -13.68 16.01 -12.97
N GLY A 263 -14.34 17.16 -13.10
CA GLY A 263 -15.10 17.51 -14.28
C GLY A 263 -16.36 16.64 -14.48
N LYS A 264 -16.94 16.72 -15.69
CA LYS A 264 -18.18 16.00 -16.02
C LYS A 264 -18.00 14.49 -16.11
N GLU A 265 -16.84 14.01 -16.46
CA GLU A 265 -16.53 12.59 -16.61
C GLU A 265 -16.42 11.89 -15.26
N GLY A 266 -16.17 12.66 -14.19
CA GLY A 266 -16.00 12.14 -12.85
C GLY A 266 -14.69 11.38 -12.68
N ALA A 267 -14.63 10.51 -11.68
CA ALA A 267 -13.41 9.77 -11.33
C ALA A 267 -13.67 8.32 -10.95
N ALA A 268 -12.63 7.50 -11.03
CA ALA A 268 -12.58 6.20 -10.38
C ALA A 268 -12.13 6.34 -8.93
N LEU A 269 -12.72 5.56 -8.03
CA LEU A 269 -12.20 5.31 -6.69
C LEU A 269 -11.49 3.96 -6.69
N VAL A 270 -10.21 3.97 -6.33
CA VAL A 270 -9.41 2.76 -6.19
C VAL A 270 -9.27 2.43 -4.70
N LEU A 271 -9.67 1.24 -4.30
CA LEU A 271 -9.52 0.73 -2.94
C LEU A 271 -8.33 -0.22 -2.87
N SER A 272 -7.36 0.04 -1.98
CA SER A 272 -6.13 -0.75 -1.87
C SER A 272 -5.72 -0.94 -0.40
N GLY A 273 -4.70 -1.79 -0.18
CA GLY A 273 -4.22 -2.10 1.16
C GLY A 273 -4.94 -3.28 1.82
N GLY A 274 -4.31 -3.84 2.85
CA GLY A 274 -4.74 -5.09 3.46
C GLY A 274 -6.13 -5.05 4.11
N VAL A 275 -6.54 -3.91 4.67
CA VAL A 275 -7.88 -3.73 5.24
C VAL A 275 -8.91 -3.72 4.11
N LEU A 276 -8.79 -2.80 3.16
CA LEU A 276 -9.78 -2.65 2.09
C LEU A 276 -9.88 -3.87 1.15
N THR A 277 -8.80 -4.65 1.04
CA THR A 277 -8.82 -5.86 0.20
C THR A 277 -9.33 -7.11 0.91
N ASN A 278 -9.25 -7.20 2.24
CA ASN A 278 -9.55 -8.43 2.98
C ASN A 278 -10.61 -8.28 4.07
N VAL A 279 -10.95 -7.05 4.50
CA VAL A 279 -12.00 -6.79 5.49
C VAL A 279 -13.26 -6.34 4.74
N GLU A 280 -14.13 -7.30 4.45
CA GLU A 280 -15.29 -7.11 3.58
C GLU A 280 -16.28 -6.08 4.13
N ILE A 281 -16.59 -6.18 5.41
CA ILE A 281 -17.52 -5.25 6.10
C ILE A 281 -17.08 -3.79 5.91
N VAL A 282 -15.80 -3.47 6.07
CA VAL A 282 -15.27 -2.10 5.89
C VAL A 282 -15.46 -1.66 4.44
N ARG A 283 -15.12 -2.53 3.48
CA ARG A 283 -15.24 -2.23 2.06
C ARG A 283 -16.67 -2.01 1.62
N GLU A 284 -17.60 -2.86 2.04
CA GLU A 284 -19.02 -2.78 1.68
C GLU A 284 -19.65 -1.48 2.19
N ILE A 285 -19.43 -1.09 3.44
CA ILE A 285 -19.93 0.16 4.00
C ILE A 285 -19.41 1.37 3.20
N ILE A 286 -18.11 1.37 2.85
CA ILE A 286 -17.53 2.46 2.05
C ILE A 286 -18.16 2.50 0.66
N VAL A 287 -18.28 1.36 -0.02
CA VAL A 287 -18.85 1.27 -1.37
C VAL A 287 -20.30 1.76 -1.38
N GLU A 288 -21.11 1.36 -0.40
CA GLU A 288 -22.50 1.81 -0.28
C GLU A 288 -22.60 3.33 -0.11
N LYS A 289 -21.87 3.89 0.86
CA LYS A 289 -21.85 5.34 1.11
C LYS A 289 -21.35 6.14 -0.10
N VAL A 290 -20.27 5.69 -0.75
CA VAL A 290 -19.74 6.36 -1.94
C VAL A 290 -20.75 6.39 -3.08
N ARG A 291 -21.46 5.30 -3.33
CA ARG A 291 -22.49 5.24 -4.38
C ARG A 291 -23.64 6.19 -4.14
N VAL A 292 -24.03 6.40 -2.89
CA VAL A 292 -25.16 7.27 -2.52
C VAL A 292 -24.73 8.74 -2.44
N GLU A 293 -23.58 9.03 -1.85
CA GLU A 293 -23.23 10.39 -1.42
C GLU A 293 -22.18 11.09 -2.32
N LEU A 294 -21.47 10.33 -3.18
CA LEU A 294 -20.40 10.88 -4.01
C LEU A 294 -20.62 10.63 -5.50
N PRO A 295 -21.58 11.32 -6.15
CA PRO A 295 -21.95 11.08 -7.54
C PRO A 295 -20.84 11.38 -8.56
N ALA A 296 -19.78 12.12 -8.17
CA ALA A 296 -18.58 12.32 -8.98
C ALA A 296 -17.77 11.03 -9.16
N ILE A 297 -17.93 10.04 -8.27
CA ILE A 297 -17.26 8.74 -8.39
C ILE A 297 -18.08 7.84 -9.31
N LYS A 298 -17.56 7.54 -10.51
CA LYS A 298 -18.25 6.76 -11.55
C LYS A 298 -17.98 5.27 -11.49
N SER A 299 -16.84 4.88 -10.93
CA SER A 299 -16.47 3.47 -10.76
C SER A 299 -15.67 3.25 -9.48
N ILE A 300 -15.77 2.04 -8.93
CA ILE A 300 -15.00 1.63 -7.75
C ILE A 300 -14.23 0.37 -8.14
N GLN A 301 -12.91 0.42 -7.97
CA GLN A 301 -11.99 -0.64 -8.35
C GLN A 301 -11.21 -1.14 -7.14
N LEU A 302 -10.96 -2.45 -7.06
CA LEU A 302 -10.14 -3.06 -6.03
C LEU A 302 -8.73 -3.31 -6.56
N CYS A 303 -7.73 -2.63 -5.99
CA CYS A 303 -6.33 -2.81 -6.34
C CYS A 303 -5.62 -3.73 -5.34
N ARG A 304 -5.27 -4.94 -5.77
CA ARG A 304 -4.49 -5.92 -4.99
C ARG A 304 -3.01 -5.91 -5.31
N GLU A 305 -2.62 -5.35 -6.45
CA GLU A 305 -1.25 -5.35 -6.97
C GLU A 305 -0.83 -3.96 -7.48
N PRO A 306 -0.49 -3.02 -6.59
CA PRO A 306 -0.06 -1.67 -6.98
C PRO A 306 1.12 -1.65 -7.96
N VAL A 307 2.00 -2.64 -7.89
CA VAL A 307 3.15 -2.77 -8.80
C VAL A 307 2.75 -2.80 -10.28
N LYS A 308 1.53 -3.22 -10.62
CA LYS A 308 1.01 -3.14 -12.00
C LYS A 308 0.89 -1.71 -12.50
N GLY A 309 0.55 -0.76 -11.62
CA GLY A 309 0.55 0.66 -11.95
C GLY A 309 1.94 1.20 -12.23
N ALA A 310 2.95 0.72 -11.53
CA ALA A 310 4.34 1.05 -11.85
C ALA A 310 4.74 0.52 -13.25
N VAL A 311 4.29 -0.68 -13.62
CA VAL A 311 4.48 -1.19 -15.00
C VAL A 311 3.80 -0.30 -16.04
N VAL A 312 2.54 0.12 -15.80
CA VAL A 312 1.82 1.03 -16.71
C VAL A 312 2.56 2.34 -16.89
N LEU A 313 3.06 2.94 -15.81
CA LEU A 313 3.84 4.19 -15.87
C LEU A 313 5.18 3.98 -16.59
N ALA A 314 5.89 2.89 -16.33
CA ALA A 314 7.13 2.58 -17.01
C ALA A 314 6.93 2.38 -18.53
N LEU A 315 5.81 1.75 -18.95
CA LEU A 315 5.45 1.63 -20.36
C LEU A 315 5.20 2.97 -21.02
N LYS A 316 4.51 3.89 -20.35
CA LYS A 316 4.29 5.26 -20.86
C LYS A 316 5.60 6.05 -21.03
N ASN A 317 6.61 5.78 -20.21
CA ASN A 317 7.93 6.43 -20.23
C ASN A 317 8.95 5.70 -21.10
N SER A 318 8.59 4.57 -21.65
CA SER A 318 9.44 3.81 -22.58
C SER A 318 9.30 4.34 -23.99
N THR A 319 10.30 4.06 -24.83
CA THR A 319 10.27 4.34 -26.26
C THR A 319 9.71 3.18 -27.07
N LEU A 320 8.96 2.33 -26.41
CA LEU A 320 8.33 1.14 -26.98
C LEU A 320 7.09 1.50 -27.79
#